data_c96783c6525cee805e5058de07374270
#
_entry.id   c96783c6525cee805e5058de07374270
#
_cell.length_a   1.000
_cell.length_b   1.000
_cell.length_c   1.000
_cell.angle_alpha   90.00
_cell.angle_beta   90.00
_cell.angle_gamma   90.00
#
_symmetry.space_group_name_H-M   'P 1'
#
loop_
_entity.id
_entity.type
_entity.pdbx_description
1 polymer ?
#
loop_
_entity_poly.entity_id
_entity_poly.type
_entity_poly.pdbx_seq_one_letter_code
_entity_poly.pdbx_strand_id
1 'polypeptide(L)'
;MADLPTFKDPSLLKRALTHRSFANEHPEEALEDNERLEFLGDAVLDFIVAAFLYHRFPEMREGRLTSLRAALVRTETLARLATQVGIDRELRLGRGEEESGGRTRPPNLCAAFEAVVGALYLDQGLEAVQAWVEPMLRPAVERVLRAELDKDARSLLQEWSQAHLGLTPVYRTVTAEGPDHAKAFTVQVSIGDQVVGEGSGRSKQAAARAAAAAALLRLAEAQAITQGEDNQGAGSEATEGDDGPAGMIAVSSLPPLPPGVD
;
A
#
# COMPACT_ATOMS: atom_id res chain seq x y z
N MET A 1 9.18 12.33 11.31
CA MET A 1 8.71 12.67 9.95
C MET A 1 9.95 12.80 9.11
N ALA A 2 9.94 12.36 7.86
CA ALA A 2 11.05 12.66 6.96
C ALA A 2 10.92 14.12 6.53
N ASP A 3 12.03 14.85 6.59
CA ASP A 3 12.13 16.23 6.13
C ASP A 3 12.73 16.27 4.72
N LEU A 4 12.72 17.44 4.07
CA LEU A 4 13.46 17.64 2.83
C LEU A 4 14.93 17.29 3.02
N PRO A 5 15.60 16.68 2.02
CA PRO A 5 17.00 16.32 2.14
C PRO A 5 17.88 17.57 2.15
N THR A 6 19.04 17.46 2.80
CA THR A 6 20.05 18.53 2.79
C THR A 6 20.82 18.45 1.49
N PHE A 7 21.03 19.60 0.82
CA PHE A 7 21.80 19.73 -0.43
C PHE A 7 23.16 20.35 -0.19
N LYS A 8 24.16 19.88 -0.95
CA LYS A 8 25.47 20.53 -1.04
C LYS A 8 25.38 21.80 -1.88
N ASP A 9 24.59 21.73 -2.97
CA ASP A 9 24.20 22.87 -3.79
C ASP A 9 22.72 23.24 -3.60
N PRO A 10 22.41 24.26 -2.78
CA PRO A 10 21.03 24.70 -2.54
C PRO A 10 20.30 25.18 -3.81
N SER A 11 21.03 25.54 -4.88
CA SER A 11 20.41 25.99 -6.13
C SER A 11 19.63 24.86 -6.82
N LEU A 12 20.09 23.61 -6.68
CA LEU A 12 19.40 22.43 -7.20
C LEU A 12 18.04 22.20 -6.51
N LEU A 13 17.99 22.35 -5.20
CA LEU A 13 16.71 22.28 -4.47
C LEU A 13 15.77 23.43 -4.86
N LYS A 14 16.31 24.65 -4.96
CA LYS A 14 15.52 25.82 -5.40
C LYS A 14 14.91 25.57 -6.78
N ARG A 15 15.69 25.03 -7.71
CA ARG A 15 15.21 24.67 -9.05
C ARG A 15 14.16 23.55 -9.00
N ALA A 16 14.38 22.48 -8.23
CA ALA A 16 13.44 21.38 -8.09
C ALA A 16 12.06 21.83 -7.55
N LEU A 17 12.06 22.86 -6.71
CA LEU A 17 10.85 23.45 -6.13
C LEU A 17 10.27 24.59 -6.97
N THR A 18 10.81 24.91 -8.16
CA THR A 18 10.35 25.98 -9.03
C THR A 18 9.48 25.41 -10.16
N HIS A 19 8.17 25.62 -10.06
CA HIS A 19 7.21 25.25 -11.10
C HIS A 19 7.34 26.21 -12.30
N ARG A 20 7.08 25.71 -13.50
CA ARG A 20 7.12 26.52 -14.75
C ARG A 20 6.32 27.82 -14.69
N SER A 21 5.18 27.85 -13.98
CA SER A 21 4.38 29.07 -13.84
C SER A 21 5.14 30.16 -13.12
N PHE A 22 5.93 29.83 -12.09
CA PHE A 22 6.77 30.77 -11.37
C PHE A 22 7.90 31.30 -12.28
N ALA A 23 8.61 30.41 -12.97
CA ALA A 23 9.69 30.79 -13.88
C ALA A 23 9.20 31.73 -14.99
N ASN A 24 7.99 31.50 -15.51
CA ASN A 24 7.38 32.34 -16.55
C ASN A 24 6.96 33.72 -16.02
N GLU A 25 6.53 33.84 -14.76
CA GLU A 25 6.13 35.11 -14.16
C GLU A 25 7.32 35.93 -13.65
N HIS A 26 8.49 35.29 -13.43
CA HIS A 26 9.71 35.89 -12.86
C HIS A 26 10.95 35.67 -13.73
N PRO A 27 10.92 36.08 -15.00
CA PRO A 27 12.06 35.86 -15.92
C PRO A 27 13.32 36.62 -15.44
N GLU A 28 13.19 37.66 -14.63
CA GLU A 28 14.30 38.41 -14.05
C GLU A 28 15.13 37.59 -13.05
N GLU A 29 14.54 36.56 -12.42
CA GLU A 29 15.29 35.65 -11.52
C GLU A 29 16.16 34.65 -12.30
N ALA A 30 16.02 34.56 -13.62
CA ALA A 30 16.75 33.63 -14.50
C ALA A 30 16.74 32.19 -14.00
N LEU A 31 15.64 31.76 -13.39
CA LEU A 31 15.48 30.42 -12.84
C LEU A 31 14.98 29.47 -13.92
N GLU A 32 15.66 28.34 -14.04
CA GLU A 32 15.09 27.20 -14.74
C GLU A 32 13.99 26.55 -13.90
N ASP A 33 12.95 26.06 -14.56
CA ASP A 33 11.91 25.28 -13.91
C ASP A 33 12.37 23.85 -13.55
N ASN A 34 11.47 23.09 -12.97
CA ASN A 34 11.76 21.74 -12.50
C ASN A 34 11.54 20.61 -13.52
N GLU A 35 11.01 20.88 -14.72
CA GLU A 35 10.60 19.83 -15.68
C GLU A 35 11.75 18.88 -16.05
N ARG A 36 12.96 19.39 -16.25
CA ARG A 36 14.12 18.52 -16.58
C ARG A 36 14.60 17.69 -15.39
N LEU A 37 14.45 18.20 -14.18
CA LEU A 37 14.77 17.46 -12.95
C LEU A 37 13.70 16.41 -12.67
N GLU A 38 12.42 16.70 -12.92
CA GLU A 38 11.30 15.76 -12.88
C GLU A 38 11.58 14.58 -13.82
N PHE A 39 11.90 14.82 -15.08
CA PHE A 39 12.22 13.78 -16.06
C PHE A 39 13.35 12.84 -15.57
N LEU A 40 14.42 13.40 -15.01
CA LEU A 40 15.52 12.61 -14.47
C LEU A 40 15.11 11.85 -13.20
N GLY A 41 14.37 12.53 -12.33
CA GLY A 41 13.95 12.00 -11.03
C GLY A 41 12.96 10.84 -11.17
N ASP A 42 12.04 10.89 -12.12
CA ASP A 42 11.13 9.80 -12.45
C ASP A 42 11.92 8.51 -12.76
N ALA A 43 12.90 8.57 -13.64
CA ALA A 43 13.73 7.41 -13.98
C ALA A 43 14.55 6.87 -12.79
N VAL A 44 15.13 7.77 -11.98
CA VAL A 44 15.89 7.41 -10.77
C VAL A 44 14.98 6.76 -9.71
N LEU A 45 13.79 7.34 -9.52
CA LEU A 45 12.82 6.83 -8.57
C LEU A 45 12.29 5.46 -8.97
N ASP A 46 11.96 5.26 -10.24
CA ASP A 46 11.53 3.97 -10.79
C ASP A 46 12.58 2.88 -10.55
N PHE A 47 13.86 3.20 -10.77
CA PHE A 47 14.96 2.27 -10.49
C PHE A 47 15.06 1.93 -8.99
N ILE A 48 15.03 2.93 -8.11
CA ILE A 48 15.14 2.73 -6.65
C ILE A 48 13.97 1.89 -6.14
N VAL A 49 12.74 2.20 -6.57
CA VAL A 49 11.55 1.44 -6.16
C VAL A 49 11.62 0.00 -6.66
N ALA A 50 12.07 -0.22 -7.90
CA ALA A 50 12.25 -1.58 -8.43
C ALA A 50 13.30 -2.37 -7.64
N ALA A 51 14.46 -1.79 -7.35
CA ALA A 51 15.53 -2.40 -6.56
C ALA A 51 15.04 -2.70 -5.12
N PHE A 52 14.37 -1.75 -4.49
CA PHE A 52 13.79 -1.93 -3.15
C PHE A 52 12.80 -3.10 -3.10
N LEU A 53 11.87 -3.18 -4.05
CA LEU A 53 10.88 -4.27 -4.11
C LEU A 53 11.54 -5.62 -4.39
N TYR A 54 12.51 -5.68 -5.30
CA TYR A 54 13.24 -6.89 -5.64
C TYR A 54 13.93 -7.50 -4.41
N HIS A 55 14.63 -6.68 -3.62
CA HIS A 55 15.32 -7.14 -2.42
C HIS A 55 14.36 -7.43 -1.25
N ARG A 56 13.25 -6.71 -1.17
CA ARG A 56 12.29 -6.85 -0.07
C ARG A 56 11.40 -8.08 -0.22
N PHE A 57 11.13 -8.50 -1.45
CA PHE A 57 10.19 -9.58 -1.77
C PHE A 57 10.83 -10.61 -2.74
N PRO A 58 11.83 -11.39 -2.30
CA PRO A 58 12.60 -12.29 -3.18
C PRO A 58 11.73 -13.38 -3.82
N GLU A 59 10.66 -13.81 -3.16
CA GLU A 59 9.76 -14.87 -3.65
C GLU A 59 8.61 -14.32 -4.54
N MET A 60 8.51 -12.99 -4.67
CA MET A 60 7.40 -12.39 -5.41
C MET A 60 7.63 -12.45 -6.92
N ARG A 61 6.62 -12.88 -7.67
CA ARG A 61 6.67 -12.95 -9.14
C ARG A 61 6.74 -11.56 -9.78
N GLU A 62 7.40 -11.48 -10.94
CA GLU A 62 7.62 -10.25 -11.72
C GLU A 62 6.35 -9.41 -11.91
N GLY A 63 5.24 -10.03 -12.34
CA GLY A 63 3.99 -9.30 -12.56
C GLY A 63 3.46 -8.59 -11.30
N ARG A 64 3.68 -9.19 -10.13
CA ARG A 64 3.29 -8.61 -8.86
C ARG A 64 4.22 -7.46 -8.46
N LEU A 65 5.53 -7.63 -8.63
CA LEU A 65 6.51 -6.55 -8.42
C LEU A 65 6.23 -5.34 -9.31
N THR A 66 5.87 -5.58 -10.57
CA THR A 66 5.49 -4.53 -11.53
C THR A 66 4.23 -3.78 -11.09
N SER A 67 3.20 -4.50 -10.60
CA SER A 67 1.98 -3.86 -10.07
C SER A 67 2.26 -3.03 -8.83
N LEU A 68 3.08 -3.52 -7.89
CA LEU A 68 3.47 -2.77 -6.70
C LEU A 68 4.29 -1.54 -7.04
N ARG A 69 5.27 -1.64 -7.96
CA ARG A 69 6.03 -0.50 -8.44
C ARG A 69 5.10 0.58 -8.98
N ALA A 70 4.23 0.23 -9.93
CA ALA A 70 3.27 1.16 -10.51
C ALA A 70 2.37 1.83 -9.44
N ALA A 71 1.98 1.11 -8.40
CA ALA A 71 1.18 1.68 -7.30
C ALA A 71 2.00 2.64 -6.40
N LEU A 72 3.30 2.43 -6.27
CA LEU A 72 4.19 3.26 -5.44
C LEU A 72 4.61 4.54 -6.15
N VAL A 73 4.82 4.51 -7.46
CA VAL A 73 5.24 5.68 -8.25
C VAL A 73 4.10 6.45 -8.89
N ARG A 74 2.86 6.06 -8.68
CA ARG A 74 1.70 6.80 -9.20
C ARG A 74 1.54 8.16 -8.55
N THR A 75 0.96 9.11 -9.28
CA THR A 75 0.77 10.51 -8.90
C THR A 75 0.24 10.70 -7.47
N GLU A 76 -0.81 9.96 -7.07
CA GLU A 76 -1.42 10.15 -5.75
C GLU A 76 -0.51 9.67 -4.61
N THR A 77 0.34 8.67 -4.87
CA THR A 77 1.29 8.18 -3.88
C THR A 77 2.43 9.18 -3.70
N LEU A 78 3.04 9.63 -4.80
CA LEU A 78 4.13 10.59 -4.76
C LEU A 78 3.69 11.96 -4.24
N ALA A 79 2.51 12.46 -4.62
CA ALA A 79 1.94 13.68 -4.05
C ALA A 79 1.76 13.62 -2.53
N ARG A 80 1.36 12.46 -2.00
CA ARG A 80 1.27 12.24 -0.56
C ARG A 80 2.65 12.25 0.11
N LEU A 81 3.65 11.62 -0.50
CA LEU A 81 5.03 11.67 -0.01
C LEU A 81 5.57 13.11 -0.04
N ALA A 82 5.30 13.85 -1.11
CA ALA A 82 5.65 15.27 -1.22
C ALA A 82 5.10 16.10 -0.06
N THR A 83 3.82 15.93 0.27
CA THR A 83 3.20 16.61 1.42
C THR A 83 3.81 16.15 2.75
N GLN A 84 4.14 14.86 2.90
CA GLN A 84 4.77 14.34 4.12
C GLN A 84 6.13 14.96 4.42
N VAL A 85 6.90 15.30 3.39
CA VAL A 85 8.23 15.95 3.52
C VAL A 85 8.17 17.47 3.41
N GLY A 86 6.97 18.08 3.28
CA GLY A 86 6.78 19.52 3.28
C GLY A 86 7.02 20.23 1.94
N ILE A 87 7.11 19.49 0.81
CA ILE A 87 7.27 20.09 -0.54
C ILE A 87 6.13 21.06 -0.86
N ASP A 88 4.90 20.75 -0.44
CA ASP A 88 3.75 21.62 -0.61
C ASP A 88 3.96 23.03 -0.06
N ARG A 89 4.72 23.20 0.99
CA ARG A 89 5.00 24.50 1.64
C ARG A 89 6.09 25.29 0.92
N GLU A 90 7.06 24.60 0.35
CA GLU A 90 8.24 25.17 -0.28
C GLU A 90 8.09 25.36 -1.81
N LEU A 91 7.03 24.81 -2.41
CA LEU A 91 6.79 24.87 -3.84
C LEU A 91 6.57 26.31 -4.31
N ARG A 92 7.34 26.75 -5.30
CA ARG A 92 7.28 28.09 -5.91
C ARG A 92 6.37 28.05 -7.11
N LEU A 93 5.24 28.72 -7.01
CA LEU A 93 4.19 28.78 -8.03
C LEU A 93 4.00 30.22 -8.51
N GLY A 94 3.66 30.39 -9.76
CA GLY A 94 3.14 31.68 -10.25
C GLY A 94 1.77 31.96 -9.63
N ARG A 95 1.41 33.23 -9.57
CA ARG A 95 0.20 33.71 -8.90
C ARG A 95 -1.07 33.01 -9.39
N GLY A 96 -1.20 32.86 -10.72
CA GLY A 96 -2.39 32.22 -11.30
C GLY A 96 -2.51 30.74 -10.91
N GLU A 97 -1.39 30.01 -10.86
CA GLU A 97 -1.36 28.61 -10.43
C GLU A 97 -1.64 28.49 -8.92
N GLU A 98 -1.09 29.37 -8.10
CA GLU A 98 -1.35 29.44 -6.67
C GLU A 98 -2.84 29.70 -6.37
N GLU A 99 -3.43 30.73 -6.99
CA GLU A 99 -4.85 31.12 -6.81
C GLU A 99 -5.81 30.00 -7.26
N SER A 100 -5.40 29.15 -8.21
CA SER A 100 -6.18 27.98 -8.68
C SER A 100 -6.00 26.71 -7.84
N GLY A 101 -5.29 26.80 -6.70
CA GLY A 101 -5.05 25.68 -5.79
C GLY A 101 -3.92 24.74 -6.23
N GLY A 102 -3.00 25.24 -7.06
CA GLY A 102 -1.86 24.49 -7.60
C GLY A 102 -0.96 23.86 -6.53
N ARG A 103 -0.84 24.51 -5.35
CA ARG A 103 -0.02 24.05 -4.23
C ARG A 103 -0.40 22.68 -3.66
N THR A 104 -1.69 22.35 -3.72
CA THR A 104 -2.21 21.06 -3.24
C THR A 104 -2.61 20.11 -4.36
N ARG A 105 -2.37 20.51 -5.61
CA ARG A 105 -2.73 19.70 -6.79
C ARG A 105 -1.80 18.51 -6.93
N PRO A 106 -2.32 17.26 -6.95
CA PRO A 106 -1.48 16.08 -6.97
C PRO A 106 -0.44 16.02 -8.10
N PRO A 107 -0.72 16.39 -9.36
CA PRO A 107 0.30 16.43 -10.39
C PRO A 107 1.48 17.35 -10.08
N ASN A 108 1.23 18.55 -9.55
CA ASN A 108 2.30 19.49 -9.21
C ASN A 108 3.18 18.98 -8.07
N LEU A 109 2.57 18.34 -7.07
CA LEU A 109 3.28 17.73 -5.96
C LEU A 109 4.10 16.51 -6.39
N CYS A 110 3.55 15.69 -7.29
CA CYS A 110 4.25 14.56 -7.90
C CYS A 110 5.50 15.03 -8.66
N ALA A 111 5.31 15.93 -9.61
CA ALA A 111 6.40 16.51 -10.40
C ALA A 111 7.50 17.15 -9.53
N ALA A 112 7.12 17.88 -8.47
CA ALA A 112 8.07 18.47 -7.54
C ALA A 112 8.82 17.39 -6.71
N PHE A 113 8.16 16.30 -6.29
CA PHE A 113 8.82 15.21 -5.60
C PHE A 113 9.85 14.52 -6.49
N GLU A 114 9.48 14.19 -7.72
CA GLU A 114 10.39 13.63 -8.72
C GLU A 114 11.54 14.59 -9.00
N ALA A 115 11.27 15.88 -9.14
CA ALA A 115 12.32 16.89 -9.35
C ALA A 115 13.31 16.97 -8.16
N VAL A 116 12.84 16.84 -6.91
CA VAL A 116 13.71 16.78 -5.73
C VAL A 116 14.57 15.51 -5.76
N VAL A 117 14.02 14.37 -6.18
CA VAL A 117 14.78 13.14 -6.41
C VAL A 117 15.86 13.34 -7.45
N GLY A 118 15.53 13.92 -8.61
CA GLY A 118 16.49 14.21 -9.67
C GLY A 118 17.58 15.19 -9.25
N ALA A 119 17.22 16.23 -8.51
CA ALA A 119 18.16 17.19 -7.93
C ALA A 119 19.11 16.54 -6.92
N LEU A 120 18.60 15.73 -6.00
CA LEU A 120 19.40 15.02 -5.00
C LEU A 120 20.36 14.03 -5.67
N TYR A 121 19.91 13.35 -6.72
CA TYR A 121 20.75 12.48 -7.52
C TYR A 121 21.94 13.24 -8.13
N LEU A 122 21.71 14.42 -8.73
CA LEU A 122 22.77 15.24 -9.30
C LEU A 122 23.73 15.77 -8.24
N ASP A 123 23.23 16.09 -7.06
CA ASP A 123 24.02 16.67 -5.97
C ASP A 123 24.87 15.64 -5.20
N GLN A 124 24.32 14.43 -4.97
CA GLN A 124 24.91 13.47 -4.03
C GLN A 124 24.91 12.01 -4.53
N GLY A 125 24.34 11.75 -5.69
CA GLY A 125 24.32 10.42 -6.28
C GLY A 125 23.20 9.51 -5.76
N LEU A 126 23.21 8.27 -6.27
CA LEU A 126 22.13 7.31 -6.07
C LEU A 126 21.94 6.89 -4.60
N GLU A 127 23.05 6.69 -3.88
CA GLU A 127 23.03 6.26 -2.48
C GLU A 127 22.29 7.25 -1.57
N ALA A 128 22.49 8.56 -1.80
CA ALA A 128 21.81 9.60 -1.04
C ALA A 128 20.31 9.61 -1.31
N VAL A 129 19.90 9.43 -2.56
CA VAL A 129 18.47 9.31 -2.91
C VAL A 129 17.87 8.08 -2.26
N GLN A 130 18.53 6.94 -2.35
CA GLN A 130 18.07 5.69 -1.74
C GLN A 130 17.87 5.83 -0.23
N ALA A 131 18.85 6.39 0.48
CA ALA A 131 18.78 6.64 1.91
C ALA A 131 17.62 7.55 2.32
N TRP A 132 17.27 8.53 1.47
CA TRP A 132 16.16 9.45 1.72
C TRP A 132 14.80 8.82 1.40
N VAL A 133 14.67 8.09 0.28
CA VAL A 133 13.39 7.57 -0.22
C VAL A 133 12.96 6.28 0.48
N GLU A 134 13.87 5.33 0.74
CA GLU A 134 13.52 4.01 1.31
C GLU A 134 12.71 4.06 2.62
N PRO A 135 13.00 4.93 3.59
CA PRO A 135 12.19 5.02 4.82
C PRO A 135 10.72 5.38 4.55
N MET A 136 10.44 6.09 3.45
CA MET A 136 9.09 6.46 3.02
C MET A 136 8.41 5.34 2.23
N LEU A 137 9.17 4.53 1.49
CA LEU A 137 8.64 3.39 0.73
C LEU A 137 8.10 2.29 1.63
N ARG A 138 8.73 2.00 2.77
CA ARG A 138 8.31 0.93 3.69
C ARG A 138 6.83 1.04 4.09
N PRO A 139 6.38 2.16 4.69
CA PRO A 139 4.97 2.31 5.05
C PRO A 139 4.05 2.50 3.82
N ALA A 140 4.59 2.95 2.68
CA ALA A 140 3.82 3.07 1.44
C ALA A 140 3.48 1.70 0.86
N VAL A 141 4.44 0.76 0.83
CA VAL A 141 4.23 -0.63 0.41
C VAL A 141 3.17 -1.31 1.28
N GLU A 142 3.29 -1.22 2.61
CA GLU A 142 2.31 -1.82 3.51
C GLU A 142 0.89 -1.30 3.25
N ARG A 143 0.73 0.00 2.98
CA ARG A 143 -0.57 0.57 2.61
C ARG A 143 -1.10 0.05 1.29
N VAL A 144 -0.22 -0.10 0.28
CA VAL A 144 -0.62 -0.65 -1.03
C VAL A 144 -1.07 -2.09 -0.86
N LEU A 145 -0.29 -2.92 -0.18
CA LEU A 145 -0.62 -4.32 0.07
C LEU A 145 -1.94 -4.46 0.85
N ARG A 146 -2.16 -3.67 1.90
CA ARG A 146 -3.44 -3.66 2.63
C ARG A 146 -4.61 -3.23 1.73
N ALA A 147 -4.44 -2.18 0.92
CA ALA A 147 -5.49 -1.72 0.03
C ALA A 147 -5.82 -2.72 -1.09
N GLU A 148 -4.86 -3.52 -1.51
CA GLU A 148 -5.08 -4.60 -2.47
C GLU A 148 -5.77 -5.80 -1.81
N LEU A 149 -5.35 -6.22 -0.63
CA LEU A 149 -6.09 -7.21 0.18
C LEU A 149 -7.56 -6.79 0.35
N ASP A 150 -7.80 -5.52 0.66
CA ASP A 150 -9.16 -4.99 0.79
C ASP A 150 -9.95 -5.00 -0.54
N LYS A 151 -9.29 -4.86 -1.70
CA LYS A 151 -9.97 -4.90 -3.01
C LYS A 151 -10.29 -6.32 -3.45
N ASP A 152 -9.36 -7.24 -3.28
CA ASP A 152 -9.44 -8.59 -3.81
C ASP A 152 -9.84 -9.62 -2.75
N ALA A 153 -10.01 -9.21 -1.48
CA ALA A 153 -10.29 -10.10 -0.37
C ALA A 153 -11.47 -11.05 -0.62
N ARG A 154 -12.52 -10.59 -1.29
CA ARG A 154 -13.68 -11.44 -1.61
C ARG A 154 -13.34 -12.53 -2.60
N SER A 155 -12.59 -12.19 -3.66
CA SER A 155 -12.15 -13.15 -4.68
C SER A 155 -11.15 -14.13 -4.09
N LEU A 156 -10.16 -13.65 -3.34
CA LEU A 156 -9.18 -14.49 -2.65
C LEU A 156 -9.84 -15.46 -1.67
N LEU A 157 -10.78 -14.97 -0.85
CA LEU A 157 -11.52 -15.84 0.08
C LEU A 157 -12.37 -16.88 -0.65
N GLN A 158 -12.99 -16.50 -1.77
CA GLN A 158 -13.78 -17.41 -2.59
C GLN A 158 -12.88 -18.48 -3.24
N GLU A 159 -11.76 -18.09 -3.85
CA GLU A 159 -10.80 -19.01 -4.44
C GLU A 159 -10.25 -19.98 -3.40
N TRP A 160 -9.83 -19.47 -2.24
CA TRP A 160 -9.35 -20.30 -1.14
C TRP A 160 -10.41 -21.28 -0.65
N SER A 161 -11.62 -20.80 -0.36
CA SER A 161 -12.74 -21.61 0.15
C SER A 161 -13.13 -22.69 -0.84
N GLN A 162 -13.18 -22.35 -2.12
CA GLN A 162 -13.52 -23.31 -3.20
C GLN A 162 -12.43 -24.37 -3.36
N ALA A 163 -11.17 -23.96 -3.34
CA ALA A 163 -10.02 -24.87 -3.53
C ALA A 163 -9.87 -25.86 -2.37
N HIS A 164 -10.13 -25.44 -1.13
CA HIS A 164 -9.82 -26.24 0.06
C HIS A 164 -11.04 -26.90 0.70
N LEU A 165 -12.22 -26.28 0.59
CA LEU A 165 -13.44 -26.75 1.25
C LEU A 165 -14.56 -27.10 0.27
N GLY A 166 -14.42 -26.75 -1.02
CA GLY A 166 -15.47 -26.91 -2.03
C GLY A 166 -16.71 -26.04 -1.77
N LEU A 167 -16.62 -25.04 -0.89
CA LEU A 167 -17.72 -24.21 -0.45
C LEU A 167 -17.56 -22.75 -0.95
N THR A 168 -18.69 -22.06 -1.15
CA THR A 168 -18.72 -20.64 -1.53
C THR A 168 -19.01 -19.79 -0.30
N PRO A 169 -18.20 -18.72 -0.01
CA PRO A 169 -18.47 -17.81 1.09
C PRO A 169 -19.79 -17.06 0.92
N VAL A 170 -20.58 -16.99 2.00
CA VAL A 170 -21.89 -16.30 2.04
C VAL A 170 -21.78 -15.04 2.89
N TYR A 171 -22.23 -13.91 2.34
CA TYR A 171 -22.17 -12.60 2.99
C TYR A 171 -23.57 -12.17 3.46
N ARG A 172 -23.72 -11.85 4.76
CA ARG A 172 -24.98 -11.36 5.35
C ARG A 172 -24.76 -10.00 6.01
N THR A 173 -25.59 -9.01 5.68
CA THR A 173 -25.63 -7.74 6.42
C THR A 173 -26.28 -7.97 7.76
N VAL A 174 -25.53 -7.69 8.83
CA VAL A 174 -25.99 -7.86 10.23
C VAL A 174 -26.64 -6.59 10.73
N THR A 175 -25.99 -5.43 10.48
CA THR A 175 -26.52 -4.13 10.87
C THR A 175 -26.43 -3.11 9.75
N ALA A 176 -27.31 -2.09 9.81
CA ALA A 176 -27.28 -0.93 8.94
C ALA A 176 -27.74 0.27 9.78
N GLU A 177 -26.79 1.01 10.35
CA GLU A 177 -27.02 2.06 11.34
C GLU A 177 -26.57 3.44 10.85
N GLY A 178 -27.21 4.48 11.38
CA GLY A 178 -26.90 5.88 11.07
C GLY A 178 -27.86 6.51 10.04
N PRO A 179 -27.81 7.86 9.91
CA PRO A 179 -28.59 8.61 8.95
C PRO A 179 -28.19 8.27 7.52
N ASP A 180 -29.07 8.47 6.54
CA ASP A 180 -28.85 8.05 5.14
C ASP A 180 -27.55 8.58 4.51
N HIS A 181 -27.10 9.76 4.90
CA HIS A 181 -25.85 10.38 4.42
C HIS A 181 -24.58 9.89 5.15
N ALA A 182 -24.71 9.13 6.26
CA ALA A 182 -23.61 8.60 7.05
C ALA A 182 -23.89 7.15 7.52
N LYS A 183 -24.61 6.37 6.71
CA LYS A 183 -24.97 5.00 7.04
C LYS A 183 -23.77 4.09 7.11
N ALA A 184 -23.63 3.34 8.21
CA ALA A 184 -22.63 2.31 8.41
C ALA A 184 -23.31 0.93 8.28
N PHE A 185 -22.66 0.04 7.55
CA PHE A 185 -23.10 -1.34 7.37
C PHE A 185 -22.10 -2.27 8.05
N THR A 186 -22.60 -3.30 8.74
CA THR A 186 -21.78 -4.42 9.21
C THR A 186 -22.19 -5.68 8.46
N VAL A 187 -21.21 -6.40 7.93
CA VAL A 187 -21.40 -7.62 7.16
C VAL A 187 -20.59 -8.73 7.81
N GLN A 188 -21.20 -9.90 7.95
CA GLN A 188 -20.53 -11.14 8.30
C GLN A 188 -20.36 -12.01 7.05
N VAL A 189 -19.21 -12.71 6.97
CA VAL A 189 -18.98 -13.75 5.97
C VAL A 189 -18.90 -15.10 6.65
N SER A 190 -19.63 -16.08 6.10
CA SER A 190 -19.63 -17.47 6.55
C SER A 190 -19.15 -18.40 5.43
N ILE A 191 -18.47 -19.48 5.81
CA ILE A 191 -18.17 -20.62 4.95
C ILE A 191 -18.84 -21.84 5.57
N GLY A 192 -19.78 -22.43 4.83
CA GLY A 192 -20.74 -23.37 5.43
C GLY A 192 -21.54 -22.69 6.53
N ASP A 193 -21.61 -23.30 7.71
CA ASP A 193 -22.35 -22.80 8.87
C ASP A 193 -21.49 -21.93 9.81
N GLN A 194 -20.19 -21.76 9.51
CA GLN A 194 -19.27 -21.02 10.38
C GLN A 194 -19.08 -19.58 9.90
N VAL A 195 -19.22 -18.61 10.82
CA VAL A 195 -18.83 -17.21 10.61
C VAL A 195 -17.32 -17.11 10.73
N VAL A 196 -16.65 -16.82 9.58
CA VAL A 196 -15.18 -16.74 9.50
C VAL A 196 -14.66 -15.31 9.59
N GLY A 197 -15.51 -14.30 9.33
CA GLY A 197 -15.10 -12.90 9.39
C GLY A 197 -16.27 -11.93 9.52
N GLU A 198 -15.98 -10.73 10.04
CA GLU A 198 -16.91 -9.61 10.15
C GLU A 198 -16.20 -8.31 9.75
N GLY A 199 -16.92 -7.41 9.10
CA GLY A 199 -16.37 -6.12 8.67
C GLY A 199 -17.43 -5.05 8.54
N SER A 200 -17.02 -3.80 8.76
CA SER A 200 -17.89 -2.63 8.68
C SER A 200 -17.43 -1.67 7.59
N GLY A 201 -18.36 -0.90 7.01
CA GLY A 201 -18.06 0.07 5.96
C GLY A 201 -19.23 0.99 5.62
N ARG A 202 -18.94 2.05 4.88
CA ARG A 202 -19.94 3.04 4.43
C ARG A 202 -20.87 2.53 3.31
N SER A 203 -20.64 1.33 2.83
CA SER A 203 -21.53 0.62 1.90
C SER A 203 -21.49 -0.88 2.19
N LYS A 204 -22.55 -1.61 1.80
CA LYS A 204 -22.59 -3.08 1.92
C LYS A 204 -21.38 -3.73 1.24
N GLN A 205 -20.96 -3.19 0.10
CA GLN A 205 -19.81 -3.71 -0.65
C GLN A 205 -18.48 -3.47 0.10
N ALA A 206 -18.30 -2.29 0.72
CA ALA A 206 -17.12 -2.01 1.54
C ALA A 206 -17.09 -2.89 2.80
N ALA A 207 -18.22 -3.05 3.48
CA ALA A 207 -18.35 -3.92 4.65
C ALA A 207 -18.08 -5.40 4.30
N ALA A 208 -18.59 -5.89 3.16
CA ALA A 208 -18.33 -7.25 2.70
C ALA A 208 -16.85 -7.50 2.35
N ARG A 209 -16.16 -6.50 1.79
CA ARG A 209 -14.70 -6.58 1.55
C ARG A 209 -13.93 -6.65 2.85
N ALA A 210 -14.27 -5.78 3.82
CA ALA A 210 -13.65 -5.79 5.14
C ALA A 210 -13.88 -7.13 5.88
N ALA A 211 -15.08 -7.72 5.77
CA ALA A 211 -15.39 -9.04 6.32
C ALA A 211 -14.51 -10.14 5.71
N ALA A 212 -14.33 -10.12 4.39
CA ALA A 212 -13.48 -11.09 3.69
C ALA A 212 -11.99 -10.93 4.08
N ALA A 213 -11.49 -9.70 4.20
CA ALA A 213 -10.13 -9.43 4.66
C ALA A 213 -9.90 -9.94 6.09
N ALA A 214 -10.85 -9.69 7.00
CA ALA A 214 -10.80 -10.22 8.37
C ALA A 214 -10.81 -11.75 8.41
N ALA A 215 -11.58 -12.41 7.54
CA ALA A 215 -11.59 -13.86 7.41
C ALA A 215 -10.22 -14.41 6.95
N LEU A 216 -9.61 -13.81 5.93
CA LEU A 216 -8.29 -14.22 5.43
C LEU A 216 -7.20 -14.07 6.51
N LEU A 217 -7.22 -12.98 7.28
CA LEU A 217 -6.27 -12.78 8.39
C LEU A 217 -6.43 -13.85 9.48
N ARG A 218 -7.67 -14.17 9.89
CA ARG A 218 -7.91 -15.26 10.87
C ARG A 218 -7.46 -16.63 10.37
N LEU A 219 -7.63 -16.89 9.08
CA LEU A 219 -7.17 -18.13 8.47
C LEU A 219 -5.64 -18.21 8.45
N ALA A 220 -4.95 -17.11 8.18
CA ALA A 220 -3.48 -17.02 8.23
C ALA A 220 -2.95 -17.26 9.66
N GLU A 221 -3.54 -16.59 10.66
CA GLU A 221 -3.17 -16.75 12.07
C GLU A 221 -3.34 -18.19 12.55
N ALA A 222 -4.45 -18.84 12.19
CA ALA A 222 -4.72 -20.23 12.57
C ALA A 222 -3.69 -21.20 11.98
N GLN A 223 -3.20 -20.94 10.76
CA GLN A 223 -2.19 -21.76 10.12
C GLN A 223 -0.79 -21.57 10.71
N ALA A 224 -0.44 -20.35 11.10
CA ALA A 224 0.84 -20.06 11.74
C ALA A 224 0.96 -20.79 13.10
N ILE A 225 -0.13 -20.90 13.84
CA ILE A 225 -0.19 -21.64 15.12
C ILE A 225 0.02 -23.14 14.88
N THR A 226 -0.65 -23.73 13.89
CA THR A 226 -0.55 -25.17 13.58
C THR A 226 0.85 -25.56 13.12
N GLN A 227 1.52 -24.73 12.34
CA GLN A 227 2.91 -24.98 11.88
C GLN A 227 3.94 -24.81 13.01
N GLY A 228 3.64 -23.98 14.03
CA GLY A 228 4.48 -23.82 15.21
C GLY A 228 4.43 -25.02 16.17
N GLU A 229 3.29 -25.71 16.24
CA GLU A 229 3.09 -26.90 17.08
C GLU A 229 3.71 -28.15 16.46
N ASP A 230 3.64 -28.34 15.15
CA ASP A 230 4.27 -29.46 14.44
C ASP A 230 5.80 -29.46 14.53
N ASN A 231 6.42 -28.30 14.73
CA ASN A 231 7.87 -28.18 14.85
C ASN A 231 8.39 -28.43 16.30
N GLN A 232 7.49 -28.57 17.28
CA GLN A 232 7.83 -28.91 18.68
C GLN A 232 7.42 -30.35 19.07
N GLY A 233 6.69 -31.07 18.21
CA GLY A 233 6.05 -32.35 18.53
C GLY A 233 6.76 -33.59 17.99
N ALA A 234 8.03 -33.55 17.59
CA ALA A 234 8.78 -34.75 17.22
C ALA A 234 9.37 -35.45 18.47
N GLY A 235 8.51 -36.00 19.31
CA GLY A 235 8.95 -36.79 20.48
C GLY A 235 7.85 -37.05 21.49
N SER A 236 6.88 -37.94 21.20
CA SER A 236 6.34 -38.94 22.10
C SER A 236 5.02 -39.55 21.59
N GLU A 237 4.91 -40.83 21.84
CA GLU A 237 4.00 -41.86 21.37
C GLU A 237 2.50 -41.67 21.57
N ALA A 238 1.78 -42.44 20.76
CA ALA A 238 0.35 -42.62 20.66
C ALA A 238 -0.41 -42.93 21.96
N THR A 239 -1.66 -42.48 22.08
CA THR A 239 -2.78 -43.24 22.64
C THR A 239 -4.10 -42.90 21.95
N GLU A 240 -4.85 -43.93 21.66
CA GLU A 240 -6.16 -44.01 21.01
C GLU A 240 -7.29 -43.39 21.78
N GLY A 241 -8.29 -42.87 21.01
CA GLY A 241 -9.73 -43.05 21.31
C GLY A 241 -10.42 -41.90 22.03
N ASP A 242 -11.26 -41.17 21.31
CA ASP A 242 -12.66 -40.97 21.70
C ASP A 242 -13.50 -40.36 20.56
N ASP A 243 -14.65 -41.00 20.31
CA ASP A 243 -15.68 -40.56 19.37
C ASP A 243 -16.48 -39.36 19.93
N GLY A 244 -16.37 -38.18 19.28
CA GLY A 244 -17.19 -37.01 19.52
C GLY A 244 -17.95 -36.57 18.26
N PRO A 245 -19.09 -35.88 18.35
CA PRO A 245 -20.11 -35.78 17.31
C PRO A 245 -19.66 -34.95 16.09
N ALA A 246 -20.00 -35.48 14.92
CA ALA A 246 -19.82 -34.87 13.61
C ALA A 246 -20.41 -33.45 13.53
N GLY A 247 -19.61 -32.46 13.06
CA GLY A 247 -20.15 -31.18 12.61
C GLY A 247 -19.32 -29.93 12.80
N MET A 248 -18.20 -29.97 13.53
CA MET A 248 -17.31 -28.81 13.64
C MET A 248 -16.00 -29.05 12.86
N ILE A 249 -15.81 -28.34 11.77
CA ILE A 249 -14.49 -28.28 11.15
C ILE A 249 -13.59 -27.51 12.13
N ALA A 250 -12.68 -28.23 12.78
CA ALA A 250 -11.69 -27.61 13.64
C ALA A 250 -10.80 -26.69 12.80
N VAL A 251 -10.61 -25.45 13.23
CA VAL A 251 -9.78 -24.44 12.52
C VAL A 251 -8.34 -24.93 12.35
N SER A 252 -7.89 -25.85 13.21
CA SER A 252 -6.57 -26.50 13.18
C SER A 252 -6.33 -27.48 12.02
N SER A 253 -7.37 -27.84 11.25
CA SER A 253 -7.25 -28.77 10.12
C SER A 253 -7.34 -28.08 8.74
N LEU A 254 -7.22 -26.76 8.67
CA LEU A 254 -7.35 -26.01 7.43
C LEU A 254 -6.01 -26.00 6.64
N PRO A 255 -6.06 -26.18 5.31
CA PRO A 255 -4.86 -26.15 4.47
C PRO A 255 -4.28 -24.73 4.27
N PRO A 256 -3.02 -24.60 3.81
CA PRO A 256 -2.31 -23.32 3.71
C PRO A 256 -2.99 -22.31 2.77
N LEU A 257 -2.89 -21.02 3.11
CA LEU A 257 -3.33 -19.92 2.28
C LEU A 257 -2.51 -19.81 0.99
N PRO A 258 -3.08 -19.26 -0.08
CA PRO A 258 -2.32 -19.00 -1.30
C PRO A 258 -1.17 -18.02 -1.01
N PRO A 259 0.00 -18.18 -1.70
CA PRO A 259 1.15 -17.29 -1.52
C PRO A 259 0.78 -15.83 -1.84
N GLY A 260 0.99 -14.93 -0.87
CA GLY A 260 0.72 -13.48 -1.00
C GLY A 260 -0.20 -12.89 0.07
N VAL A 261 -0.53 -13.65 1.12
CA VAL A 261 -1.40 -13.23 2.25
C VAL A 261 -0.61 -13.09 3.56
N ASP A 262 0.72 -13.31 3.54
CA ASP A 262 1.63 -13.09 4.68
C ASP A 262 2.00 -11.60 4.88
#